data_7f46ead5d4e11d2e9e4c728e158d4f98
#
_entry.id   7f46ead5d4e11d2e9e4c728e158d4f98
#
_cell.length_a   1.000
_cell.length_b   1.000
_cell.length_c   1.000
_cell.angle_alpha   90.00
_cell.angle_beta   90.00
_cell.angle_gamma   90.00
#
_symmetry.space_group_name_H-M   'P 1'
#
loop_
_entity.id
_entity.type
_entity.pdbx_description
1 polymer ?
#
loop_
_entity_poly.entity_id
_entity_poly.type
_entity_poly.pdbx_seq_one_letter_code
_entity_poly.pdbx_strand_id
1 'polypeptide(L)'
;RSSDLKGSPVLIQWYPAAENGLDGVMLVVNIELLGTLILNEKSALISDVSLQVGDRYFSSRHGLLEKAHVPQGTVIYRQRSTEFPFTVNINGPGASAIALEELPGELPLALIFSLLMTGIAWLATAGRMSFSREISLGISAREFALWCQPLQDARSGRCCGVEILLRWNNPRRGTISPEVFIPIAEGNNLIIPLTRYVIAETARRLDAFPRDRHFHIAINVAARHFANGLLLRDLHNYWFSVDPVQQLVVEL
;
A
#
# COMPACT_ATOMS: atom_id res chain seq x y z
N ARG A 1 -7.76 57.82 -39.97
CA ARG A 1 -7.80 56.88 -41.11
C ARG A 1 -9.07 56.04 -40.94
N SER A 2 -10.10 56.53 -41.63
CA SER A 2 -11.50 55.97 -41.50
C SER A 2 -11.80 54.79 -42.43
N SER A 3 -10.81 54.25 -43.13
CA SER A 3 -11.04 53.25 -44.17
C SER A 3 -10.99 51.80 -43.70
N ASP A 4 -10.46 51.55 -42.51
CA ASP A 4 -10.19 50.17 -42.07
C ASP A 4 -11.30 49.54 -41.18
N LEU A 5 -12.39 50.29 -40.94
CA LEU A 5 -13.49 49.85 -40.07
C LEU A 5 -14.75 49.35 -40.83
N LYS A 6 -14.70 49.33 -42.17
CA LYS A 6 -15.85 48.86 -42.96
C LYS A 6 -16.01 47.36 -42.86
N GLY A 7 -16.94 46.92 -42.01
CA GLY A 7 -17.35 45.53 -41.87
C GLY A 7 -16.80 44.78 -40.63
N SER A 8 -15.82 45.34 -39.91
CA SER A 8 -15.34 44.74 -38.69
C SER A 8 -16.25 45.10 -37.49
N PRO A 9 -16.56 44.16 -36.62
CA PRO A 9 -17.36 44.41 -35.42
C PRO A 9 -16.54 45.31 -34.46
N VAL A 10 -17.16 46.38 -34.00
CA VAL A 10 -16.53 47.32 -33.06
C VAL A 10 -17.34 47.43 -31.79
N LEU A 11 -16.64 47.49 -30.67
CA LEU A 11 -17.20 47.86 -29.37
C LEU A 11 -17.06 49.38 -29.24
N ILE A 12 -18.18 50.07 -29.05
CA ILE A 12 -18.21 51.52 -28.84
C ILE A 12 -18.61 51.77 -27.40
N GLN A 13 -17.75 52.43 -26.66
CA GLN A 13 -18.00 52.85 -25.28
C GLN A 13 -17.88 54.37 -25.17
N TRP A 14 -18.92 54.97 -24.60
CA TRP A 14 -18.95 56.40 -24.36
C TRP A 14 -18.59 56.73 -22.92
N TYR A 15 -17.67 57.62 -22.74
CA TYR A 15 -17.27 58.13 -21.41
C TYR A 15 -17.65 59.61 -21.36
N PRO A 16 -18.71 60.01 -20.64
CA PRO A 16 -19.09 61.41 -20.51
C PRO A 16 -18.02 62.18 -19.71
N ALA A 17 -17.64 63.34 -20.20
CA ALA A 17 -16.67 64.22 -19.55
C ALA A 17 -17.28 65.14 -18.48
N ALA A 18 -18.62 65.30 -18.50
CA ALA A 18 -19.38 66.05 -17.51
C ALA A 18 -20.76 65.42 -17.29
N GLU A 19 -21.42 65.72 -16.16
CA GLU A 19 -22.75 65.24 -15.80
C GLU A 19 -23.86 65.52 -16.83
N ASN A 20 -23.64 66.51 -17.73
CA ASN A 20 -24.61 66.90 -18.74
C ASN A 20 -24.61 66.00 -19.99
N GLY A 21 -23.70 65.02 -20.10
CA GLY A 21 -23.76 63.95 -21.10
C GLY A 21 -23.50 64.35 -22.57
N LEU A 22 -23.21 65.64 -22.86
CA LEU A 22 -23.01 66.15 -24.24
C LEU A 22 -21.55 66.10 -24.69
N ASP A 23 -20.63 66.26 -23.78
CA ASP A 23 -19.20 66.14 -24.03
C ASP A 23 -18.63 64.85 -23.42
N GLY A 24 -17.80 64.16 -24.20
CA GLY A 24 -17.21 62.92 -23.72
C GLY A 24 -16.24 62.31 -24.72
N VAL A 25 -15.62 61.20 -24.32
CA VAL A 25 -14.70 60.43 -25.15
C VAL A 25 -15.38 59.14 -25.60
N MET A 26 -15.41 58.92 -26.90
CA MET A 26 -15.89 57.70 -27.50
C MET A 26 -14.71 56.76 -27.76
N LEU A 27 -14.66 55.63 -27.07
CA LEU A 27 -13.71 54.57 -27.34
C LEU A 27 -14.30 53.58 -28.34
N VAL A 28 -13.63 53.44 -29.49
CA VAL A 28 -14.01 52.44 -30.51
C VAL A 28 -12.92 51.40 -30.57
N VAL A 29 -13.26 50.19 -30.17
CA VAL A 29 -12.33 49.05 -30.14
C VAL A 29 -12.77 48.00 -31.16
N ASN A 30 -11.86 47.63 -32.04
CA ASN A 30 -12.07 46.51 -32.94
C ASN A 30 -12.01 45.21 -32.13
N ILE A 31 -13.13 44.49 -32.06
CA ILE A 31 -13.27 43.24 -31.27
C ILE A 31 -12.34 42.16 -31.82
N GLU A 32 -12.14 42.11 -33.13
CA GLU A 32 -11.28 41.14 -33.79
C GLU A 32 -9.81 41.36 -33.41
N LEU A 33 -9.36 42.64 -33.42
CA LEU A 33 -8.02 43.00 -32.99
C LEU A 33 -7.81 42.74 -31.48
N LEU A 34 -8.82 43.05 -30.66
CA LEU A 34 -8.79 42.77 -29.22
C LEU A 34 -8.73 41.28 -28.97
N GLY A 35 -9.52 40.50 -29.70
CA GLY A 35 -9.54 39.06 -29.63
C GLY A 35 -8.18 38.43 -29.95
N THR A 36 -7.53 38.87 -31.03
CA THR A 36 -6.20 38.36 -31.41
C THR A 36 -5.10 38.71 -30.41
N LEU A 37 -5.20 39.87 -29.74
CA LEU A 37 -4.25 40.28 -28.71
C LEU A 37 -4.42 39.52 -27.41
N ILE A 38 -5.66 39.26 -27.00
CA ILE A 38 -5.96 38.61 -25.71
C ILE A 38 -5.89 37.09 -25.82
N LEU A 39 -6.23 36.52 -26.97
CA LEU A 39 -6.46 35.09 -27.13
C LEU A 39 -5.27 34.32 -27.76
N ASN A 40 -4.07 34.89 -27.72
CA ASN A 40 -2.87 34.29 -28.34
C ASN A 40 -2.23 33.13 -27.50
N GLU A 41 -2.98 32.52 -26.61
CA GLU A 41 -2.47 31.37 -25.84
C GLU A 41 -2.65 30.02 -26.57
N LYS A 42 -1.54 29.30 -26.74
CA LYS A 42 -1.49 27.96 -27.30
C LYS A 42 -1.28 26.95 -26.16
N SER A 43 -2.35 26.53 -25.53
CA SER A 43 -2.30 25.38 -24.59
C SER A 43 -2.99 24.17 -25.21
N ALA A 44 -2.40 23.00 -25.08
CA ALA A 44 -2.98 21.74 -25.56
C ALA A 44 -4.30 21.39 -24.86
N LEU A 45 -4.50 21.91 -23.63
CA LEU A 45 -5.69 21.68 -22.82
C LEU A 45 -6.85 22.66 -23.13
N ILE A 46 -6.60 23.69 -23.93
CA ILE A 46 -7.59 24.69 -24.30
C ILE A 46 -8.01 24.46 -25.75
N SER A 47 -9.24 24.02 -25.95
CA SER A 47 -9.77 23.80 -27.30
C SER A 47 -10.14 25.11 -28.02
N ASP A 48 -10.65 26.09 -27.29
CA ASP A 48 -11.02 27.39 -27.82
C ASP A 48 -11.14 28.44 -26.69
N VAL A 49 -10.74 29.68 -26.98
CA VAL A 49 -11.02 30.81 -26.09
C VAL A 49 -11.93 31.76 -26.86
N SER A 50 -13.03 32.16 -26.25
CA SER A 50 -13.99 33.06 -26.88
C SER A 50 -14.32 34.27 -26.03
N LEU A 51 -14.44 35.39 -26.70
CA LEU A 51 -14.85 36.65 -26.13
C LEU A 51 -16.33 36.89 -26.52
N GLN A 52 -17.19 36.98 -25.52
CA GLN A 52 -18.62 37.27 -25.72
C GLN A 52 -18.88 38.78 -25.44
N VAL A 53 -19.48 39.44 -26.39
CA VAL A 53 -19.95 40.83 -26.27
C VAL A 53 -21.42 40.87 -26.71
N GLY A 54 -22.34 41.00 -25.78
CA GLY A 54 -23.79 40.88 -26.07
C GLY A 54 -24.14 39.56 -26.69
N ASP A 55 -24.72 39.58 -27.89
CA ASP A 55 -25.11 38.38 -28.64
C ASP A 55 -24.04 37.89 -29.63
N ARG A 56 -22.90 38.50 -29.68
CA ARG A 56 -21.78 38.14 -30.57
C ARG A 56 -20.66 37.48 -29.83
N TYR A 57 -20.02 36.49 -30.47
CA TYR A 57 -18.89 35.75 -29.96
C TYR A 57 -17.73 35.86 -30.92
N PHE A 58 -16.57 36.16 -30.40
CA PHE A 58 -15.30 36.06 -31.11
C PHE A 58 -14.51 34.89 -30.59
N SER A 59 -14.32 33.89 -31.44
CA SER A 59 -13.55 32.68 -31.10
C SER A 59 -12.11 32.79 -31.59
N SER A 60 -11.16 32.32 -30.82
CA SER A 60 -9.74 32.29 -31.22
C SER A 60 -9.49 31.40 -32.45
N ARG A 61 -10.33 30.40 -32.69
CA ARG A 61 -10.19 29.45 -33.80
C ARG A 61 -11.12 29.74 -34.98
N HIS A 62 -12.33 30.24 -34.73
CA HIS A 62 -13.38 30.35 -35.73
C HIS A 62 -13.73 31.81 -36.11
N GLY A 63 -13.06 32.79 -35.47
CA GLY A 63 -13.32 34.21 -35.69
C GLY A 63 -14.68 34.66 -35.11
N LEU A 64 -15.33 35.62 -35.77
CA LEU A 64 -16.60 36.14 -35.31
C LEU A 64 -17.78 35.16 -35.60
N LEU A 65 -18.51 34.81 -34.55
CA LEU A 65 -19.66 33.92 -34.61
C LEU A 65 -20.88 34.61 -34.04
N GLU A 66 -22.05 34.32 -34.62
CA GLU A 66 -23.32 34.63 -33.99
C GLU A 66 -23.70 33.56 -32.96
N LYS A 67 -24.54 33.92 -31.99
CA LYS A 67 -24.91 33.06 -30.85
C LYS A 67 -25.42 31.63 -31.28
N ALA A 68 -26.02 31.53 -32.43
CA ALA A 68 -26.51 30.27 -32.97
C ALA A 68 -25.41 29.30 -33.47
N HIS A 69 -24.19 29.80 -33.68
CA HIS A 69 -23.09 29.08 -34.27
C HIS A 69 -21.90 28.88 -33.30
N VAL A 70 -22.13 29.14 -32.01
CA VAL A 70 -21.08 28.92 -30.99
C VAL A 70 -20.77 27.45 -30.89
N PRO A 71 -19.49 27.02 -31.04
CA PRO A 71 -19.12 25.63 -30.90
C PRO A 71 -19.55 25.07 -29.54
N GLN A 72 -20.26 23.94 -29.56
CA GLN A 72 -20.65 23.26 -28.33
C GLN A 72 -19.41 22.57 -27.71
N GLY A 73 -18.74 23.28 -26.82
CA GLY A 73 -17.67 22.72 -26.00
C GLY A 73 -18.00 22.93 -24.53
N THR A 74 -17.39 22.13 -23.67
CA THR A 74 -17.52 22.33 -22.23
C THR A 74 -16.82 23.61 -21.85
N VAL A 75 -17.55 24.59 -21.31
CA VAL A 75 -16.97 25.82 -20.77
C VAL A 75 -16.25 25.44 -19.47
N ILE A 76 -14.92 25.46 -19.49
CA ILE A 76 -14.08 25.13 -18.32
C ILE A 76 -14.03 26.34 -17.37
N TYR A 77 -13.94 27.53 -17.94
CA TYR A 77 -13.84 28.76 -17.16
C TYR A 77 -14.58 29.91 -17.85
N ARG A 78 -15.24 30.73 -17.04
CA ARG A 78 -15.96 31.92 -17.50
C ARG A 78 -15.67 33.07 -16.58
N GLN A 79 -15.17 34.17 -17.15
CA GLN A 79 -14.91 35.42 -16.44
C GLN A 79 -15.60 36.58 -17.11
N ARG A 80 -16.45 37.27 -16.37
CA ARG A 80 -17.09 38.50 -16.81
C ARG A 80 -16.21 39.67 -16.36
N SER A 81 -15.96 40.61 -17.27
CA SER A 81 -15.29 41.88 -16.91
C SER A 81 -16.21 42.71 -16.01
N THR A 82 -15.62 43.35 -15.01
CA THR A 82 -16.31 44.27 -14.09
C THR A 82 -16.42 45.69 -14.70
N GLU A 83 -15.53 46.06 -15.59
CA GLU A 83 -15.45 47.41 -16.17
C GLU A 83 -16.05 47.49 -17.56
N PHE A 84 -16.03 46.40 -18.31
CA PHE A 84 -16.47 46.36 -19.70
C PHE A 84 -17.53 45.30 -19.95
N PRO A 85 -18.44 45.48 -20.94
CA PRO A 85 -19.55 44.57 -21.21
C PRO A 85 -19.11 43.34 -22.03
N PHE A 86 -18.06 42.65 -21.61
CA PHE A 86 -17.63 41.40 -22.23
C PHE A 86 -17.42 40.27 -21.22
N THR A 87 -17.49 39.06 -21.71
CA THR A 87 -17.21 37.82 -20.96
C THR A 87 -16.21 37.00 -21.75
N VAL A 88 -15.16 36.54 -21.09
CA VAL A 88 -14.21 35.55 -21.64
C VAL A 88 -14.67 34.17 -21.25
N ASN A 89 -14.81 33.28 -22.22
CA ASN A 89 -15.08 31.86 -21.98
C ASN A 89 -13.89 31.06 -22.51
N ILE A 90 -13.41 30.14 -21.68
CA ILE A 90 -12.38 29.17 -22.05
C ILE A 90 -13.10 27.82 -22.20
N ASN A 91 -13.01 27.25 -23.39
CA ASN A 91 -13.60 25.97 -23.72
C ASN A 91 -12.50 24.91 -23.86
N GLY A 92 -12.76 23.72 -23.37
CA GLY A 92 -11.83 22.60 -23.47
C GLY A 92 -12.51 21.27 -23.15
N PRO A 93 -11.79 20.16 -23.25
CA PRO A 93 -12.29 18.88 -22.82
C PRO A 93 -12.55 18.90 -21.30
N GLY A 94 -13.67 18.36 -20.86
CA GLY A 94 -13.95 18.22 -19.43
C GLY A 94 -12.94 17.30 -18.75
N ALA A 95 -12.78 17.41 -17.43
CA ALA A 95 -11.84 16.62 -16.65
C ALA A 95 -12.01 15.09 -16.88
N SER A 96 -13.25 14.64 -17.06
CA SER A 96 -13.55 13.23 -17.39
C SER A 96 -13.05 12.82 -18.78
N ALA A 97 -13.09 13.71 -19.75
CA ALA A 97 -12.62 13.42 -21.11
C ALA A 97 -11.07 13.35 -21.14
N ILE A 98 -10.39 14.25 -20.42
CA ILE A 98 -8.93 14.22 -20.27
C ILE A 98 -8.49 12.92 -19.56
N ALA A 99 -9.18 12.57 -18.46
CA ALA A 99 -8.88 11.34 -17.74
C ALA A 99 -9.07 10.09 -18.61
N LEU A 100 -10.11 10.05 -19.45
CA LEU A 100 -10.34 8.92 -20.35
C LEU A 100 -9.32 8.83 -21.50
N GLU A 101 -8.76 9.93 -21.92
CA GLU A 101 -7.76 9.97 -22.99
C GLU A 101 -6.36 9.54 -22.49
N GLU A 102 -6.01 9.86 -21.24
CA GLU A 102 -4.73 9.48 -20.62
C GLU A 102 -4.74 8.06 -20.01
N LEU A 103 -5.89 7.56 -19.55
CA LEU A 103 -6.06 6.23 -18.95
C LEU A 103 -5.44 5.07 -19.76
N PRO A 104 -5.63 4.98 -21.11
CA PRO A 104 -5.07 3.87 -21.88
C PRO A 104 -3.56 3.76 -21.82
N GLY A 105 -2.85 4.87 -21.63
CA GLY A 105 -1.40 4.89 -21.49
C GLY A 105 -0.89 4.34 -20.16
N GLU A 106 -1.58 4.60 -19.07
CA GLU A 106 -1.17 4.23 -17.70
C GLU A 106 -1.67 2.84 -17.27
N LEU A 107 -2.81 2.39 -17.82
CA LEU A 107 -3.42 1.11 -17.47
C LEU A 107 -2.49 -0.10 -17.67
N PRO A 108 -1.74 -0.24 -18.78
CA PRO A 108 -0.86 -1.39 -18.98
C PRO A 108 0.24 -1.45 -17.92
N LEU A 109 0.83 -0.30 -17.59
CA LEU A 109 1.89 -0.21 -16.58
C LEU A 109 1.37 -0.57 -15.18
N ALA A 110 0.20 -0.05 -14.81
CA ALA A 110 -0.47 -0.37 -13.55
C ALA A 110 -0.81 -1.85 -13.43
N LEU A 111 -1.29 -2.48 -14.52
CA LEU A 111 -1.58 -3.91 -14.58
C LEU A 111 -0.31 -4.75 -14.41
N ILE A 112 0.77 -4.42 -15.13
CA ILE A 112 2.05 -5.13 -15.01
C ILE A 112 2.57 -5.04 -13.57
N PHE A 113 2.55 -3.85 -12.96
CA PHE A 113 2.98 -3.65 -11.58
C PHE A 113 2.12 -4.44 -10.60
N SER A 114 0.81 -4.44 -10.76
CA SER A 114 -0.13 -5.20 -9.92
C SER A 114 0.11 -6.72 -10.03
N LEU A 115 0.31 -7.24 -11.24
CA LEU A 115 0.62 -8.65 -11.47
C LEU A 115 1.97 -9.04 -10.87
N LEU A 116 2.98 -8.18 -11.00
CA LEU A 116 4.30 -8.41 -10.42
C LEU A 116 4.22 -8.48 -8.89
N MET A 117 3.57 -7.50 -8.25
CA MET A 117 3.40 -7.47 -6.80
C MET A 117 2.59 -8.66 -6.28
N THR A 118 1.52 -9.05 -7.00
CA THR A 118 0.73 -10.23 -6.67
C THR A 118 1.57 -11.51 -6.81
N GLY A 119 2.36 -11.64 -7.85
CA GLY A 119 3.26 -12.77 -8.07
C GLY A 119 4.32 -12.89 -6.97
N ILE A 120 4.94 -11.78 -6.56
CA ILE A 120 5.92 -11.75 -5.45
C ILE A 120 5.24 -12.17 -4.14
N ALA A 121 4.07 -11.63 -3.82
CA ALA A 121 3.31 -11.98 -2.63
C ALA A 121 2.91 -13.47 -2.63
N TRP A 122 2.50 -14.00 -3.78
CA TRP A 122 2.16 -15.42 -3.93
C TRP A 122 3.37 -16.33 -3.72
N LEU A 123 4.53 -16.01 -4.33
CA LEU A 123 5.76 -16.78 -4.14
C LEU A 123 6.23 -16.75 -2.68
N ALA A 124 6.16 -15.60 -2.01
CA ALA A 124 6.53 -15.46 -0.61
C ALA A 124 5.62 -16.27 0.33
N THR A 125 4.31 -16.28 0.07
CA THR A 125 3.35 -17.05 0.87
C THR A 125 3.41 -18.54 0.59
N ALA A 126 3.56 -18.95 -0.68
CA ALA A 126 3.70 -20.35 -1.08
C ALA A 126 4.95 -21.00 -0.43
N GLY A 127 6.06 -20.27 -0.39
CA GLY A 127 7.29 -20.72 0.28
C GLY A 127 7.08 -20.97 1.79
N ARG A 128 6.39 -20.07 2.48
CA ARG A 128 6.09 -20.20 3.92
C ARG A 128 5.15 -21.38 4.22
N MET A 129 4.11 -21.56 3.40
CA MET A 129 3.18 -22.69 3.56
C MET A 129 3.86 -24.04 3.30
N SER A 130 4.76 -24.11 2.32
CA SER A 130 5.56 -25.30 2.06
C SER A 130 6.42 -25.68 3.26
N PHE A 131 7.11 -24.69 3.87
CA PHE A 131 7.99 -24.93 5.01
C PHE A 131 7.23 -25.31 6.28
N SER A 132 6.07 -24.72 6.53
CA SER A 132 5.17 -25.12 7.64
C SER A 132 4.72 -26.58 7.51
N ARG A 133 4.40 -27.00 6.29
CA ARG A 133 4.07 -28.40 6.02
C ARG A 133 5.27 -29.32 6.26
N GLU A 134 6.47 -28.91 5.88
CA GLU A 134 7.70 -29.66 6.18
C GLU A 134 7.90 -29.83 7.69
N ILE A 135 7.68 -28.78 8.51
CA ILE A 135 7.76 -28.86 9.97
C ILE A 135 6.74 -29.90 10.49
N SER A 136 5.50 -29.83 10.06
CA SER A 136 4.46 -30.77 10.50
C SER A 136 4.80 -32.23 10.14
N LEU A 137 5.30 -32.46 8.94
CA LEU A 137 5.76 -33.79 8.51
C LEU A 137 7.00 -34.22 9.30
N GLY A 138 7.95 -33.31 9.56
CA GLY A 138 9.15 -33.59 10.35
C GLY A 138 8.85 -34.00 11.79
N ILE A 139 7.82 -33.41 12.43
CA ILE A 139 7.34 -33.85 13.74
C ILE A 139 6.87 -35.30 13.66
N SER A 140 6.03 -35.64 12.67
CA SER A 140 5.48 -36.98 12.49
C SER A 140 6.56 -38.00 12.12
N ALA A 141 7.53 -37.61 11.30
CA ALA A 141 8.66 -38.44 10.87
C ALA A 141 9.80 -38.52 11.88
N ARG A 142 9.69 -37.85 13.03
CA ARG A 142 10.73 -37.77 14.08
C ARG A 142 12.09 -37.24 13.57
N GLU A 143 12.06 -36.25 12.69
CA GLU A 143 13.26 -35.58 12.16
C GLU A 143 13.90 -34.65 13.18
N PHE A 144 13.22 -34.35 14.30
CA PHE A 144 13.70 -33.46 15.35
C PHE A 144 14.49 -34.25 16.41
N ALA A 145 15.74 -33.88 16.60
CA ALA A 145 16.62 -34.43 17.62
C ALA A 145 16.69 -33.50 18.85
N LEU A 146 16.74 -34.09 20.03
CA LEU A 146 16.95 -33.39 21.29
C LEU A 146 18.44 -33.37 21.61
N TRP A 147 18.99 -32.17 21.75
CA TRP A 147 20.33 -31.95 22.26
C TRP A 147 20.25 -31.47 23.69
N CYS A 148 21.24 -31.83 24.50
CA CYS A 148 21.31 -31.48 25.90
C CYS A 148 22.47 -30.54 26.13
N GLN A 149 22.19 -29.34 26.64
CA GLN A 149 23.20 -28.40 27.09
C GLN A 149 23.33 -28.53 28.61
N PRO A 150 24.52 -28.91 29.15
CA PRO A 150 24.69 -29.10 30.58
C PRO A 150 24.55 -27.77 31.35
N LEU A 151 23.81 -27.81 32.45
CA LEU A 151 23.70 -26.76 33.43
C LEU A 151 24.63 -27.05 34.61
N GLN A 152 25.52 -26.13 34.97
CA GLN A 152 26.48 -26.29 36.06
C GLN A 152 26.10 -25.41 37.25
N ASP A 153 26.16 -25.98 38.42
CA ASP A 153 26.06 -25.22 39.66
C ASP A 153 27.31 -24.33 39.83
N ALA A 154 27.09 -23.01 39.94
CA ALA A 154 28.17 -22.03 39.97
C ALA A 154 29.12 -22.14 41.17
N ARG A 155 28.70 -22.77 42.27
CA ARG A 155 29.52 -22.92 43.50
C ARG A 155 30.33 -24.20 43.47
N SER A 156 29.75 -25.30 43.04
CA SER A 156 30.41 -26.61 43.09
C SER A 156 31.04 -27.03 41.76
N GLY A 157 30.67 -26.35 40.64
CA GLY A 157 31.07 -26.75 39.30
C GLY A 157 30.47 -28.05 38.79
N ARG A 158 29.59 -28.68 39.57
CA ARG A 158 28.94 -29.96 39.19
C ARG A 158 27.76 -29.73 38.25
N CYS A 159 27.56 -30.66 37.34
CA CYS A 159 26.36 -30.66 36.49
C CYS A 159 25.13 -30.92 37.37
N CYS A 160 24.20 -29.99 37.40
CA CYS A 160 22.94 -30.04 38.16
C CYS A 160 21.70 -30.15 37.27
N GLY A 161 21.85 -30.15 35.96
CA GLY A 161 20.75 -30.23 35.04
C GLY A 161 21.16 -30.16 33.58
N VAL A 162 20.18 -30.14 32.74
CA VAL A 162 20.33 -29.93 31.28
C VAL A 162 19.23 -29.03 30.73
N GLU A 163 19.57 -28.21 29.76
CA GLU A 163 18.60 -27.56 28.89
C GLU A 163 18.41 -28.38 27.63
N ILE A 164 17.17 -28.64 27.27
CA ILE A 164 16.80 -29.39 26.07
C ILE A 164 16.70 -28.43 24.90
N LEU A 165 17.58 -28.61 23.93
CA LEU A 165 17.65 -27.81 22.72
C LEU A 165 17.24 -28.64 21.50
N LEU A 166 16.27 -28.15 20.76
CA LEU A 166 15.77 -28.82 19.59
C LEU A 166 16.70 -28.59 18.39
N ARG A 167 16.92 -29.63 17.59
CA ARG A 167 17.64 -29.58 16.32
C ARG A 167 16.82 -30.29 15.26
N TRP A 168 16.66 -29.71 14.09
CA TRP A 168 15.92 -30.34 13.00
C TRP A 168 16.87 -30.88 11.95
N ASN A 169 16.87 -32.19 11.78
CA ASN A 169 17.63 -32.89 10.75
C ASN A 169 16.69 -33.22 9.58
N ASN A 170 16.53 -32.23 8.69
CA ASN A 170 15.66 -32.38 7.52
C ASN A 170 16.37 -33.21 6.44
N PRO A 171 15.75 -34.28 5.92
CA PRO A 171 16.39 -35.17 4.92
C PRO A 171 16.80 -34.49 3.63
N ARG A 172 16.13 -33.39 3.27
CA ARG A 172 16.39 -32.64 2.01
C ARG A 172 17.34 -31.47 2.19
N ARG A 173 17.30 -30.81 3.36
CA ARG A 173 18.00 -29.55 3.62
C ARG A 173 19.15 -29.69 4.61
N GLY A 174 19.34 -30.88 5.19
CA GLY A 174 20.30 -31.06 6.27
C GLY A 174 19.83 -30.47 7.61
N THR A 175 20.76 -30.11 8.47
CA THR A 175 20.44 -29.55 9.79
C THR A 175 19.95 -28.11 9.66
N ILE A 176 18.75 -27.84 10.13
CA ILE A 176 18.12 -26.51 10.12
C ILE A 176 18.18 -25.92 11.54
N SER A 177 18.68 -24.66 11.64
CA SER A 177 18.77 -23.96 12.91
C SER A 177 17.40 -23.64 13.51
N PRO A 178 17.26 -23.70 14.86
CA PRO A 178 16.06 -23.24 15.58
C PRO A 178 15.61 -21.82 15.20
N GLU A 179 16.54 -20.92 15.01
CA GLU A 179 16.27 -19.53 14.60
C GLU A 179 15.47 -19.43 13.28
N VAL A 180 15.57 -20.44 12.42
CA VAL A 180 14.84 -20.48 11.14
C VAL A 180 13.47 -21.08 11.31
N PHE A 181 13.33 -22.24 11.99
CA PHE A 181 12.05 -22.95 12.01
C PHE A 181 11.12 -22.55 13.16
N ILE A 182 11.63 -22.10 14.31
CA ILE A 182 10.79 -21.69 15.45
C ILE A 182 9.87 -20.51 15.11
N PRO A 183 10.35 -19.39 14.52
CA PRO A 183 9.45 -18.30 14.14
C PRO A 183 8.36 -18.72 13.14
N ILE A 184 8.69 -19.64 12.23
CA ILE A 184 7.71 -20.17 11.27
C ILE A 184 6.69 -21.08 11.98
N ALA A 185 7.14 -21.90 12.92
CA ALA A 185 6.25 -22.74 13.73
C ALA A 185 5.30 -21.88 14.59
N GLU A 186 5.79 -20.79 15.17
CA GLU A 186 4.97 -19.83 15.93
C GLU A 186 3.92 -19.14 15.05
N GLY A 187 4.32 -18.64 13.89
CA GLY A 187 3.43 -17.94 12.95
C GLY A 187 2.35 -18.86 12.34
N ASN A 188 2.57 -20.18 12.35
CA ASN A 188 1.68 -21.16 11.72
C ASN A 188 1.01 -22.14 12.71
N ASN A 189 0.97 -21.79 13.99
CA ASN A 189 0.37 -22.62 15.07
C ASN A 189 1.00 -24.02 15.23
N LEU A 190 2.23 -24.23 14.77
CA LEU A 190 2.96 -25.48 14.88
C LEU A 190 3.85 -25.55 16.13
N ILE A 191 4.03 -24.43 16.83
CA ILE A 191 4.86 -24.39 18.03
C ILE A 191 4.31 -25.27 19.17
N ILE A 192 2.99 -25.36 19.32
CA ILE A 192 2.36 -26.20 20.33
C ILE A 192 2.59 -27.69 20.04
N PRO A 193 2.29 -28.22 18.82
CA PRO A 193 2.67 -29.58 18.45
C PRO A 193 4.16 -29.87 18.61
N LEU A 194 5.02 -28.91 18.29
CA LEU A 194 6.47 -29.06 18.41
C LEU A 194 6.91 -29.13 19.88
N THR A 195 6.40 -28.25 20.74
CA THR A 195 6.68 -28.29 22.20
C THR A 195 6.16 -29.60 22.82
N ARG A 196 4.97 -30.05 22.43
CA ARG A 196 4.42 -31.33 22.84
C ARG A 196 5.33 -32.51 22.47
N TYR A 197 5.88 -32.47 21.25
CA TYR A 197 6.87 -33.44 20.79
C TYR A 197 8.11 -33.42 21.71
N VAL A 198 8.65 -32.24 22.04
CA VAL A 198 9.82 -32.08 22.93
C VAL A 198 9.52 -32.67 24.31
N ILE A 199 8.38 -32.33 24.93
CA ILE A 199 7.98 -32.85 26.24
C ILE A 199 7.88 -34.37 26.20
N ALA A 200 7.16 -34.94 25.25
CA ALA A 200 6.95 -36.37 25.12
C ALA A 200 8.25 -37.15 24.84
N GLU A 201 9.13 -36.58 23.98
CA GLU A 201 10.39 -37.27 23.63
C GLU A 201 11.42 -37.16 24.75
N THR A 202 11.45 -36.07 25.52
CA THR A 202 12.26 -35.93 26.74
C THR A 202 11.79 -36.90 27.82
N ALA A 203 10.49 -36.96 28.04
CA ALA A 203 9.89 -37.89 29.04
C ALA A 203 10.24 -39.35 28.73
N ARG A 204 10.25 -39.75 27.46
CA ARG A 204 10.64 -41.12 27.05
C ARG A 204 12.11 -41.46 27.31
N ARG A 205 12.97 -40.45 27.49
CA ARG A 205 14.42 -40.62 27.69
C ARG A 205 14.89 -40.27 29.08
N LEU A 206 13.98 -40.16 30.06
CA LEU A 206 14.33 -39.82 31.44
C LEU A 206 15.36 -40.74 32.07
N ASP A 207 15.37 -42.01 31.67
CA ASP A 207 16.35 -43.02 32.16
C ASP A 207 17.80 -42.72 31.70
N ALA A 208 17.99 -41.87 30.70
CA ALA A 208 19.32 -41.43 30.27
C ALA A 208 19.91 -40.33 31.18
N PHE A 209 19.10 -39.75 32.06
CA PHE A 209 19.52 -38.72 33.02
C PHE A 209 19.67 -39.27 34.44
N PRO A 210 20.46 -38.59 35.27
CA PRO A 210 20.57 -38.96 36.69
C PRO A 210 19.19 -39.01 37.36
N ARG A 211 18.89 -40.12 38.06
CA ARG A 211 17.64 -40.28 38.81
C ARG A 211 17.76 -39.58 40.17
N ASP A 212 17.84 -38.26 40.11
CA ASP A 212 17.92 -37.39 41.26
C ASP A 212 16.87 -36.29 41.18
N ARG A 213 16.12 -36.07 42.24
CA ARG A 213 15.10 -35.02 42.34
C ARG A 213 15.69 -33.59 42.26
N HIS A 214 16.97 -33.45 42.44
CA HIS A 214 17.68 -32.17 42.30
C HIS A 214 18.28 -31.97 40.91
N PHE A 215 18.13 -32.97 40.03
CA PHE A 215 18.53 -32.82 38.64
C PHE A 215 17.45 -32.11 37.84
N HIS A 216 17.78 -30.99 37.21
CA HIS A 216 16.84 -30.14 36.47
C HIS A 216 16.87 -30.47 34.98
N ILE A 217 15.69 -30.56 34.39
CA ILE A 217 15.52 -30.67 32.93
C ILE A 217 14.74 -29.44 32.48
N ALA A 218 15.43 -28.51 31.79
CA ALA A 218 14.83 -27.28 31.30
C ALA A 218 14.32 -27.46 29.86
N ILE A 219 13.11 -26.99 29.60
CA ILE A 219 12.46 -27.03 28.29
C ILE A 219 11.93 -25.64 27.94
N ASN A 220 12.28 -25.14 26.77
CA ASN A 220 11.78 -23.87 26.25
C ASN A 220 10.33 -24.04 25.76
N VAL A 221 9.43 -23.15 26.19
CA VAL A 221 8.01 -23.17 25.89
C VAL A 221 7.53 -21.82 25.40
N ALA A 222 6.81 -21.79 24.30
CA ALA A 222 6.24 -20.56 23.77
C ALA A 222 5.13 -20.00 24.67
N ALA A 223 5.06 -18.69 24.86
CA ALA A 223 4.09 -18.00 25.69
C ALA A 223 2.64 -18.40 25.39
N ARG A 224 2.29 -18.64 24.12
CA ARG A 224 0.94 -19.09 23.73
C ARG A 224 0.55 -20.47 24.25
N HIS A 225 1.50 -21.31 24.64
CA HIS A 225 1.22 -22.64 25.21
C HIS A 225 0.64 -22.56 26.62
N PHE A 226 0.86 -21.46 27.34
CA PHE A 226 0.25 -21.21 28.63
C PHE A 226 -1.25 -20.89 28.54
N ALA A 227 -1.73 -20.51 27.34
CA ALA A 227 -3.13 -20.15 27.17
C ALA A 227 -4.05 -21.35 27.39
N ASN A 228 -5.19 -21.11 28.02
CA ASN A 228 -6.27 -22.08 28.20
C ASN A 228 -5.86 -23.42 28.88
N GLY A 229 -4.80 -23.41 29.68
CA GLY A 229 -4.33 -24.61 30.39
C GLY A 229 -3.73 -25.70 29.49
N LEU A 230 -3.37 -25.35 28.23
CA LEU A 230 -2.83 -26.32 27.27
C LEU A 230 -1.53 -26.96 27.76
N LEU A 231 -0.61 -26.13 28.29
CA LEU A 231 0.66 -26.61 28.82
C LEU A 231 0.46 -27.60 29.98
N LEU A 232 -0.40 -27.25 30.94
CA LEU A 232 -0.69 -28.12 32.11
C LEU A 232 -1.25 -29.47 31.67
N ARG A 233 -2.15 -29.46 30.68
CA ARG A 233 -2.71 -30.67 30.13
C ARG A 233 -1.65 -31.54 29.43
N ASP A 234 -0.78 -30.92 28.64
CA ASP A 234 0.28 -31.62 27.92
C ASP A 234 1.36 -32.15 28.90
N LEU A 235 1.70 -31.38 29.96
CA LEU A 235 2.57 -31.86 31.03
C LEU A 235 1.97 -33.04 31.79
N HIS A 236 0.67 -32.98 32.09
CA HIS A 236 -0.01 -34.11 32.74
C HIS A 236 0.01 -35.35 31.85
N ASN A 237 -0.26 -35.20 30.56
CA ASN A 237 -0.37 -36.36 29.65
C ASN A 237 0.98 -36.98 29.27
N TYR A 238 2.04 -36.19 29.18
CA TYR A 238 3.33 -36.67 28.65
C TYR A 238 4.45 -36.71 29.70
N TRP A 239 4.52 -35.72 30.61
CA TRP A 239 5.58 -35.66 31.61
C TRP A 239 5.22 -36.41 32.88
N PHE A 240 4.16 -36.03 33.55
CA PHE A 240 3.77 -36.64 34.81
C PHE A 240 3.21 -38.08 34.68
N SER A 241 2.80 -38.48 33.48
CA SER A 241 2.34 -39.83 33.20
C SER A 241 3.43 -40.91 33.33
N VAL A 242 4.71 -40.54 33.30
CA VAL A 242 5.86 -41.43 33.43
C VAL A 242 6.52 -41.40 34.82
N ASP A 243 5.89 -40.73 35.78
CA ASP A 243 6.38 -40.58 37.17
C ASP A 243 7.84 -40.11 37.25
N PRO A 244 8.18 -38.90 36.74
CA PRO A 244 9.54 -38.43 36.66
C PRO A 244 10.11 -38.13 38.05
N VAL A 245 11.35 -38.57 38.30
CA VAL A 245 12.09 -38.22 39.52
C VAL A 245 12.75 -36.83 39.37
N GLN A 246 13.17 -36.47 38.17
CA GLN A 246 13.83 -35.23 37.83
C GLN A 246 12.86 -34.05 37.88
N GLN A 247 13.38 -32.88 38.15
CA GLN A 247 12.61 -31.64 38.20
C GLN A 247 12.50 -30.99 36.82
N LEU A 248 11.29 -30.72 36.36
CA LEU A 248 11.06 -29.97 35.14
C LEU A 248 11.16 -28.46 35.39
N VAL A 249 11.94 -27.79 34.60
CA VAL A 249 12.01 -26.32 34.51
C VAL A 249 11.42 -25.89 33.16
N VAL A 250 10.50 -24.93 33.19
CA VAL A 250 9.90 -24.38 31.99
C VAL A 250 10.43 -22.96 31.77
N GLU A 251 11.06 -22.74 30.64
CA GLU A 251 11.64 -21.46 30.24
C GLU A 251 10.77 -20.81 29.13
N LEU A 252 10.74 -19.45 29.12
CA LEU A 252 9.96 -18.63 28.20
C LEU A 252 10.85 -17.86 27.25
#